data_3c8c527378472a354ca04dfa8a7c44bd
#
_entry.id   3c8c527378472a354ca04dfa8a7c44bd
#
_cell.length_a   1.000
_cell.length_b   1.000
_cell.length_c   1.000
_cell.angle_alpha   90.00
_cell.angle_beta   90.00
_cell.angle_gamma   90.00
#
_symmetry.space_group_name_H-M   'P 1'
#
loop_
_entity.id
_entity.type
_entity.pdbx_description
1 polymer ?
#
loop_
_entity_poly.entity_id
_entity_poly.type
_entity_poly.pdbx_seq_one_letter_code
_entity_poly.pdbx_strand_id
1 'polypeptide(L)'
;MKEAVLHLENGLEFQGYSFGYEFLAEGEVVFSTSMVGYPESLTDPTYEGQILCITYPLIGNYGIPDDNKENGISLNYESDKIHVKGVIVLDYSFNYSHWNAVKSLDQWLKENKIPGIYGVDTREVTKYLRDNGSQLGAIIPRGF
;
A
#
# COMPACT_ATOMS: atom_id res chain seq x y z
N MET A 1 6.23 -13.15 11.74
CA MET A 1 5.64 -11.95 11.13
C MET A 1 5.60 -10.83 12.14
N LYS A 2 5.94 -9.65 11.73
CA LYS A 2 5.98 -8.53 12.65
C LYS A 2 4.61 -7.84 12.72
N GLU A 3 4.09 -7.68 13.91
CA GLU A 3 2.83 -6.98 14.12
C GLU A 3 2.98 -5.50 13.83
N ALA A 4 1.89 -4.87 13.42
CA ALA A 4 1.83 -3.45 13.17
C ALA A 4 0.42 -2.94 13.47
N VAL A 5 0.32 -1.64 13.67
CA VAL A 5 -0.96 -0.99 13.96
C VAL A 5 -1.15 0.17 12.99
N LEU A 6 -2.35 0.29 12.44
CA LEU A 6 -2.78 1.51 11.78
C LEU A 6 -3.49 2.35 12.84
N HIS A 7 -2.89 3.48 13.18
CA HIS A 7 -3.43 4.40 14.19
C HIS A 7 -3.96 5.65 13.48
N LEU A 8 -5.22 6.00 13.76
CA LEU A 8 -5.84 7.19 13.21
C LEU A 8 -5.86 8.31 14.26
N GLU A 9 -5.90 9.55 13.80
CA GLU A 9 -5.79 10.73 14.67
C GLU A 9 -6.84 10.81 15.77
N ASN A 10 -8.00 10.17 15.57
CA ASN A 10 -9.05 10.13 16.58
C ASN A 10 -8.85 9.06 17.65
N GLY A 11 -7.75 8.31 17.59
CA GLY A 11 -7.44 7.23 18.51
C GLY A 11 -7.88 5.85 18.06
N LEU A 12 -8.61 5.74 16.96
CA LEU A 12 -9.04 4.46 16.43
C LEU A 12 -7.83 3.69 15.87
N GLU A 13 -7.76 2.39 16.18
CA GLU A 13 -6.64 1.55 15.76
C GLU A 13 -7.12 0.30 15.05
N PHE A 14 -6.36 -0.14 14.07
CA PHE A 14 -6.59 -1.40 13.34
C PHE A 14 -5.34 -2.23 13.42
N GLN A 15 -5.49 -3.48 13.84
CA GLN A 15 -4.37 -4.40 13.97
C GLN A 15 -4.05 -5.08 12.64
N GLY A 16 -2.79 -5.31 12.39
CA GLY A 16 -2.32 -6.01 11.20
C GLY A 16 -0.87 -6.42 11.35
N TYR A 17 -0.21 -6.62 10.21
CA TYR A 17 1.18 -7.06 10.18
C TYR A 17 1.96 -6.18 9.21
N SER A 18 3.20 -5.89 9.58
CA SER A 18 4.11 -5.08 8.77
C SER A 18 4.58 -5.87 7.54
N PHE A 19 4.62 -5.20 6.40
CA PHE A 19 5.32 -5.69 5.22
C PHE A 19 5.91 -4.49 4.48
N GLY A 20 6.72 -4.76 3.47
CA GLY A 20 7.47 -3.69 2.84
C GLY A 20 8.58 -3.19 3.75
N TYR A 21 8.82 -1.88 3.73
CA TYR A 21 9.85 -1.28 4.56
C TYR A 21 9.39 -1.18 6.01
N GLU A 22 10.14 -1.81 6.91
CA GLU A 22 9.76 -1.88 8.32
C GLU A 22 10.14 -0.59 9.03
N PHE A 23 9.27 0.40 8.92
CA PHE A 23 9.50 1.72 9.50
C PHE A 23 8.15 2.41 9.72
N LEU A 24 8.17 3.50 10.47
CA LEU A 24 6.99 4.31 10.73
C LEU A 24 6.61 5.10 9.48
N ALA A 25 5.33 5.07 9.11
CA ALA A 25 4.79 5.94 8.06
C ALA A 25 3.70 6.81 8.65
N GLU A 26 3.73 8.10 8.35
CA GLU A 26 2.71 9.05 8.79
C GLU A 26 2.19 9.82 7.58
N GLY A 27 0.90 10.06 7.54
CA GLY A 27 0.30 10.82 6.47
C GLY A 27 -1.21 10.76 6.51
N GLU A 28 -1.83 11.42 5.56
CA GLU A 28 -3.27 11.38 5.40
C GLU A 28 -3.67 10.01 4.86
N VAL A 29 -4.60 9.35 5.53
CA VAL A 29 -5.10 8.03 5.11
C VAL A 29 -6.28 8.25 4.18
N VAL A 30 -6.16 7.70 2.98
CA VAL A 30 -7.20 7.77 1.93
C VAL A 30 -7.45 6.37 1.40
N PHE A 31 -8.55 6.18 0.69
CA PHE A 31 -8.85 4.89 0.08
C PHE A 31 -9.06 5.06 -1.42
N SER A 32 -8.81 3.98 -2.15
CA SER A 32 -9.08 3.90 -3.58
C SER A 32 -10.08 2.80 -3.85
N THR A 33 -11.10 3.09 -4.65
CA THR A 33 -12.04 2.09 -5.16
C THR A 33 -11.74 1.74 -6.61
N SER A 34 -10.63 2.24 -7.13
CA SER A 34 -10.21 1.97 -8.49
C SER A 34 -9.99 0.49 -8.72
N MET A 35 -10.41 0.01 -9.88
CA MET A 35 -10.20 -1.39 -10.27
C MET A 35 -8.91 -1.58 -11.04
N VAL A 36 -8.11 -0.53 -11.20
CA VAL A 36 -6.77 -0.67 -11.82
C VAL A 36 -5.83 -1.43 -10.90
N GLY A 37 -4.77 -1.97 -11.46
CA GLY A 37 -3.79 -2.71 -10.68
C GLY A 37 -3.05 -1.83 -9.67
N TYR A 38 -2.50 -2.46 -8.65
CA TYR A 38 -1.77 -1.72 -7.62
C TYR A 38 -0.54 -0.98 -8.16
N PRO A 39 0.16 -1.43 -9.24
CA PRO A 39 1.28 -0.63 -9.75
C PRO A 39 0.85 0.76 -10.21
N GLU A 40 -0.30 0.88 -10.87
CA GLU A 40 -0.81 2.18 -11.29
C GLU A 40 -1.20 3.03 -10.09
N SER A 41 -1.89 2.44 -9.10
CA SER A 41 -2.33 3.18 -7.92
C SER A 41 -1.16 3.70 -7.10
N LEU A 42 -0.14 2.86 -6.85
CA LEU A 42 0.98 3.24 -6.00
C LEU A 42 1.89 4.28 -6.66
N THR A 43 1.92 4.32 -7.98
CA THR A 43 2.74 5.29 -8.72
C THR A 43 1.97 6.52 -9.17
N ASP A 44 0.71 6.64 -8.79
CA ASP A 44 -0.12 7.79 -9.15
C ASP A 44 0.28 9.01 -8.32
N PRO A 45 0.72 10.10 -8.95
CA PRO A 45 1.14 11.31 -8.22
C PRO A 45 0.04 11.95 -7.36
N THR A 46 -1.23 11.65 -7.63
CA THR A 46 -2.32 12.21 -6.81
C THR A 46 -2.27 11.72 -5.36
N TYR A 47 -1.59 10.61 -5.11
CA TYR A 47 -1.46 10.06 -3.75
C TYR A 47 -0.14 10.43 -3.07
N GLU A 48 0.57 11.41 -3.58
CA GLU A 48 1.85 11.84 -3.00
C GLU A 48 1.68 12.22 -1.52
N GLY A 49 2.47 11.59 -0.67
CA GLY A 49 2.45 11.87 0.77
C GLY A 49 1.29 11.25 1.52
N GLN A 50 0.44 10.45 0.87
CA GLN A 50 -0.73 9.83 1.49
C GLN A 50 -0.49 8.35 1.76
N ILE A 51 -1.20 7.82 2.77
CA ILE A 51 -1.24 6.39 3.04
C ILE A 51 -2.49 5.86 2.34
N LEU A 52 -2.29 4.95 1.38
CA LEU A 52 -3.36 4.47 0.52
C LEU A 52 -3.91 3.14 1.01
N CYS A 53 -5.22 3.11 1.29
CA CYS A 53 -5.95 1.88 1.60
C CYS A 53 -6.51 1.31 0.30
N ILE A 54 -6.06 0.11 -0.04
CA ILE A 54 -6.51 -0.61 -1.23
C ILE A 54 -7.69 -1.49 -0.82
N THR A 55 -8.83 -1.28 -1.44
CA THR A 55 -10.07 -1.92 -1.01
C THR A 55 -10.35 -3.25 -1.68
N TYR A 56 -9.74 -3.51 -2.82
CA TYR A 56 -9.94 -4.80 -3.47
C TYR A 56 -8.89 -5.80 -2.97
N PRO A 57 -9.26 -7.11 -2.94
CA PRO A 57 -8.36 -8.14 -2.42
C PRO A 57 -7.27 -8.49 -3.43
N LEU A 58 -6.38 -9.40 -3.01
CA LEU A 58 -5.40 -10.06 -3.88
C LEU A 58 -4.29 -9.16 -4.38
N ILE A 59 -4.05 -8.02 -3.70
CA ILE A 59 -2.87 -7.22 -4.02
C ILE A 59 -1.61 -8.05 -3.73
N GLY A 60 -0.67 -8.01 -4.64
CA GLY A 60 0.57 -8.77 -4.51
C GLY A 60 0.51 -10.17 -5.11
N ASN A 61 -0.70 -10.68 -5.46
CA ASN A 61 -0.84 -12.01 -6.06
C ASN A 61 -0.17 -12.13 -7.42
N TYR A 62 -0.15 -11.05 -8.16
CA TYR A 62 0.43 -11.04 -9.51
C TYR A 62 1.91 -10.67 -9.51
N GLY A 63 2.45 -10.23 -8.37
CA GLY A 63 3.79 -9.70 -8.32
C GLY A 63 3.91 -8.40 -9.10
N ILE A 64 5.15 -7.95 -9.29
CA ILE A 64 5.41 -6.73 -10.02
C ILE A 64 5.88 -7.08 -11.42
N PRO A 65 5.22 -6.58 -12.48
CA PRO A 65 5.66 -6.84 -13.85
C PRO A 65 7.05 -6.28 -14.10
N ASP A 66 7.72 -6.81 -15.11
CA ASP A 66 8.97 -6.24 -15.57
C ASP A 66 8.77 -4.76 -15.89
N ASP A 67 9.78 -3.97 -15.58
CA ASP A 67 9.73 -2.55 -15.82
C ASP A 67 10.06 -2.27 -17.30
N ASN A 68 9.10 -2.51 -18.16
CA ASN A 68 9.19 -2.24 -19.58
C ASN A 68 9.09 -0.74 -19.80
N LYS A 69 10.15 -0.15 -20.27
CA LYS A 69 10.19 1.29 -20.54
C LYS A 69 10.20 1.54 -22.04
N GLU A 70 9.41 2.51 -22.44
CA GLU A 70 9.43 3.04 -23.80
C GLU A 70 9.63 4.54 -23.70
N ASN A 71 10.66 5.04 -24.35
CA ASN A 71 11.06 6.45 -24.25
C ASN A 71 11.32 6.92 -22.82
N GLY A 72 11.84 6.00 -21.99
CA GLY A 72 12.16 6.31 -20.61
C GLY A 72 10.97 6.27 -19.65
N ILE A 73 9.78 5.89 -20.12
CA ILE A 73 8.56 5.85 -19.31
C ILE A 73 8.14 4.39 -19.12
N SER A 74 7.85 4.02 -17.88
CA SER A 74 7.37 2.69 -17.57
C SER A 74 5.94 2.52 -18.10
N LEU A 75 5.69 1.43 -18.83
CA LEU A 75 4.40 1.19 -19.47
C LEU A 75 3.31 0.76 -18.49
N ASN A 76 3.70 0.26 -17.31
CA ASN A 76 2.78 -0.33 -16.34
C ASN A 76 2.50 0.57 -15.15
N TYR A 77 3.01 1.79 -15.14
CA TYR A 77 2.92 2.70 -14.00
C TYR A 77 2.38 4.05 -14.45
N GLU A 78 1.76 4.77 -13.51
CA GLU A 78 1.36 6.15 -13.74
C GLU A 78 2.56 7.08 -13.76
N SER A 79 3.66 6.68 -13.11
CA SER A 79 4.92 7.41 -13.13
C SER A 79 6.05 6.44 -12.80
N ASP A 80 7.30 6.92 -12.80
CA ASP A 80 8.48 6.08 -12.58
C ASP A 80 8.75 5.73 -11.13
N LYS A 81 8.04 6.32 -10.17
CA LYS A 81 8.29 6.06 -8.74
C LYS A 81 7.00 5.88 -7.97
N ILE A 82 7.12 5.23 -6.81
CA ILE A 82 6.01 5.12 -5.87
C ILE A 82 5.80 6.48 -5.20
N HIS A 83 4.57 6.99 -5.24
CA HIS A 83 4.22 8.28 -4.65
C HIS A 83 3.56 8.15 -3.29
N VAL A 84 2.93 7.01 -2.99
CA VAL A 84 2.28 6.83 -1.69
C VAL A 84 3.33 6.75 -0.58
N LYS A 85 2.94 7.15 0.62
CA LYS A 85 3.80 7.11 1.79
C LYS A 85 3.67 5.81 2.57
N GLY A 86 2.56 5.10 2.36
CA GLY A 86 2.30 3.80 2.98
C GLY A 86 1.16 3.11 2.27
N VAL A 87 1.01 1.82 2.51
CA VAL A 87 0.00 0.97 1.86
C VAL A 87 -0.72 0.13 2.91
N ILE A 88 -2.05 0.12 2.84
CA ILE A 88 -2.90 -0.68 3.74
C ILE A 88 -3.66 -1.67 2.88
N VAL A 89 -3.56 -2.97 3.19
CA VAL A 89 -4.27 -4.02 2.46
C VAL A 89 -4.89 -5.02 3.42
N LEU A 90 -5.96 -5.66 2.98
CA LEU A 90 -6.57 -6.74 3.75
C LEU A 90 -5.74 -8.00 3.66
N ASP A 91 -5.37 -8.39 2.46
CA ASP A 91 -4.64 -9.61 2.20
C ASP A 91 -3.43 -9.31 1.33
N TYR A 92 -2.30 -9.91 1.70
CA TYR A 92 -1.09 -9.81 0.91
C TYR A 92 -0.53 -11.22 0.70
N SER A 93 -0.43 -11.63 -0.55
CA SER A 93 0.18 -12.91 -0.88
C SER A 93 1.69 -12.73 -1.01
N PHE A 94 2.45 -13.49 -0.22
CA PHE A 94 3.90 -13.54 -0.34
C PHE A 94 4.34 -14.41 -1.52
N ASN A 95 3.44 -15.24 -2.04
CA ASN A 95 3.71 -16.08 -3.20
C ASN A 95 2.98 -15.50 -4.40
N TYR A 96 3.71 -15.21 -5.43
CA TYR A 96 3.12 -14.81 -6.70
C TYR A 96 3.42 -15.89 -7.73
N SER A 97 2.41 -16.14 -8.58
CA SER A 97 2.52 -17.20 -9.59
C SER A 97 2.56 -16.65 -11.01
N HIS A 98 2.50 -15.35 -11.16
CA HIS A 98 2.52 -14.75 -12.48
C HIS A 98 3.91 -14.87 -13.08
N TRP A 99 4.01 -15.62 -14.17
CA TRP A 99 5.30 -16.04 -14.73
C TRP A 99 6.19 -14.85 -15.16
N ASN A 100 5.61 -13.70 -15.49
CA ASN A 100 6.39 -12.53 -15.89
C ASN A 100 6.60 -11.51 -14.77
N ALA A 101 6.27 -11.87 -13.54
CA ALA A 101 6.54 -11.00 -12.39
C ALA A 101 8.02 -11.06 -12.05
N VAL A 102 8.65 -9.92 -11.80
CA VAL A 102 10.08 -9.86 -11.51
C VAL A 102 10.40 -9.64 -10.04
N LYS A 103 9.42 -9.20 -9.24
CA LYS A 103 9.60 -9.05 -7.80
C LYS A 103 8.24 -9.00 -7.12
N SER A 104 8.23 -9.32 -5.81
CA SER A 104 7.02 -9.23 -5.00
C SER A 104 6.75 -7.78 -4.63
N LEU A 105 5.49 -7.49 -4.26
CA LEU A 105 5.13 -6.19 -3.75
C LEU A 105 5.96 -5.82 -2.52
N ASP A 106 6.18 -6.79 -1.63
CA ASP A 106 7.00 -6.59 -0.43
C ASP A 106 8.40 -6.05 -0.78
N GLN A 107 9.06 -6.70 -1.73
CA GLN A 107 10.39 -6.29 -2.16
C GLN A 107 10.37 -4.91 -2.81
N TRP A 108 9.37 -4.64 -3.64
CA TRP A 108 9.24 -3.34 -4.31
C TRP A 108 9.09 -2.22 -3.30
N LEU A 109 8.23 -2.42 -2.31
CA LEU A 109 8.06 -1.44 -1.23
C LEU A 109 9.34 -1.25 -0.44
N LYS A 110 10.05 -2.34 -0.13
CA LYS A 110 11.33 -2.26 0.60
C LYS A 110 12.37 -1.45 -0.16
N GLU A 111 12.48 -1.67 -1.46
CA GLU A 111 13.44 -0.95 -2.30
C GLU A 111 13.14 0.54 -2.36
N ASN A 112 11.88 0.91 -2.25
CA ASN A 112 11.45 2.30 -2.28
C ASN A 112 11.24 2.90 -0.90
N LYS A 113 11.54 2.16 0.16
CA LYS A 113 11.42 2.56 1.56
C LYS A 113 9.98 2.98 1.90
N ILE A 114 9.02 2.19 1.45
CA ILE A 114 7.60 2.44 1.68
C ILE A 114 7.06 1.39 2.66
N PRO A 115 6.60 1.80 3.85
CA PRO A 115 5.97 0.87 4.79
C PRO A 115 4.62 0.38 4.29
N GLY A 116 4.26 -0.85 4.69
CA GLY A 116 2.95 -1.41 4.42
C GLY A 116 2.41 -2.14 5.63
N ILE A 117 1.10 -2.31 5.67
CA ILE A 117 0.42 -3.10 6.68
C ILE A 117 -0.63 -3.97 5.99
N TYR A 118 -0.68 -5.25 6.33
CA TYR A 118 -1.66 -6.18 5.78
C TYR A 118 -2.43 -6.87 6.89
N GLY A 119 -3.55 -7.49 6.52
CA GLY A 119 -4.43 -8.13 7.50
C GLY A 119 -5.36 -7.15 8.19
N VAL A 120 -5.40 -5.91 7.74
CA VAL A 120 -6.30 -4.89 8.26
C VAL A 120 -7.66 -5.03 7.60
N ASP A 121 -8.72 -4.85 8.37
CA ASP A 121 -10.08 -4.83 7.82
C ASP A 121 -10.29 -3.55 7.00
N THR A 122 -9.97 -3.64 5.72
CA THR A 122 -10.02 -2.49 4.81
C THR A 122 -11.44 -2.01 4.57
N ARG A 123 -12.44 -2.87 4.76
CA ARG A 123 -13.84 -2.45 4.64
C ARG A 123 -14.21 -1.49 5.77
N GLU A 124 -13.79 -1.81 6.99
CA GLU A 124 -14.03 -0.94 8.13
C GLU A 124 -13.26 0.38 8.02
N VAL A 125 -12.03 0.33 7.55
CA VAL A 125 -11.25 1.54 7.30
C VAL A 125 -11.96 2.42 6.27
N THR A 126 -12.36 1.84 5.15
CA THR A 126 -13.03 2.56 4.07
C THR A 126 -14.34 3.17 4.54
N LYS A 127 -15.14 2.41 5.29
CA LYS A 127 -16.40 2.89 5.83
C LYS A 127 -16.19 4.10 6.74
N TYR A 128 -15.19 4.00 7.62
CA TYR A 128 -14.87 5.09 8.53
C TYR A 128 -14.44 6.35 7.77
N LEU A 129 -13.58 6.20 6.77
CA LEU A 129 -13.11 7.33 5.97
C LEU A 129 -14.24 7.95 5.14
N ARG A 130 -15.16 7.11 4.64
CA ARG A 130 -16.32 7.60 3.87
C ARG A 130 -17.24 8.42 4.74
N ASP A 131 -17.47 7.97 5.97
CA ASP A 131 -18.40 8.63 6.88
C ASP A 131 -17.82 9.87 7.55
N ASN A 132 -16.50 9.92 7.72
CA ASN A 132 -15.85 10.97 8.53
C ASN A 132 -14.82 11.79 7.75
N GLY A 133 -14.59 11.48 6.47
CA GLY A 133 -13.56 12.11 5.68
C GLY A 133 -12.18 11.49 5.93
N SER A 134 -11.21 11.90 5.14
CA SER A 134 -9.84 11.40 5.31
C SER A 134 -9.27 11.83 6.66
N GLN A 135 -8.41 10.99 7.22
CA GLN A 135 -7.86 11.17 8.55
C GLN A 135 -6.34 11.12 8.49
N LEU A 136 -5.69 11.92 9.33
CA LEU A 136 -4.26 11.70 9.55
C LEU A 136 -4.08 10.38 10.30
N GLY A 137 -3.06 9.65 9.93
CA GLY A 137 -2.80 8.37 10.56
C GLY A 137 -1.35 7.95 10.43
N ALA A 138 -1.06 6.80 11.03
CA ALA A 138 0.30 6.25 11.01
C ALA A 138 0.25 4.73 10.94
N ILE A 139 1.17 4.17 10.17
CA ILE A 139 1.48 2.73 10.21
C ILE A 139 2.64 2.57 11.16
N ILE A 140 2.41 1.86 12.27
CA ILE A 140 3.39 1.74 13.35
C ILE A 140 3.78 0.28 13.52
N PRO A 141 4.95 -0.16 12.99
CA PRO A 141 5.44 -1.49 13.26
C PRO A 141 5.79 -1.65 14.74
N ARG A 142 5.70 -2.87 15.25
CA ARG A 142 6.03 -3.16 16.63
C ARG A 142 7.45 -2.73 16.94
N GLY A 143 7.62 -1.99 18.03
CA GLY A 143 8.91 -1.47 18.46
C GLY A 143 9.21 -0.04 18.00
N PHE A 144 8.28 0.57 17.29
CA PHE A 144 8.44 1.96 16.83
C PHE A 144 7.58 2.94 17.61
#